data_863c52aa1a678ad7a9fef82676957b5e
#
_entry.id   863c52aa1a678ad7a9fef82676957b5e
#
_cell.length_a   1.000
_cell.length_b   1.000
_cell.length_c   1.000
_cell.angle_alpha   90.00
_cell.angle_beta   90.00
_cell.angle_gamma   90.00
#
_symmetry.space_group_name_H-M   'P 1'
#
loop_
_entity.id
_entity.type
_entity.pdbx_description
1 polymer ?
#
loop_
_entity_poly.entity_id
_entity_poly.type
_entity_poly.pdbx_seq_one_letter_code
_entity_poly.pdbx_strand_id
1 'polypeptide(L)'
;MNMISDYVNRVAITGVFLIGIGCSLTAQSAVREYWVAAEKVSWNYAPSAQNLIEPADELGVWGETLAYTKYRYIGYTDGRYASPLPQPASMGILGPQLRAVVGDTLKIHFLNRTDRPLSMHPHGVLYDKDNEGADGGAGASIAPGNSYTYTWVVDAAAGPGPADPSSIVWLYHSHVLGEEEMNLGLIGTLVITRKGMARSPSNPLPRDVDQELTTLFMIFNEEDGKESGMKHTINGRIFGNLESYETHLGKRVRWHVAALGNEQDNHTVHWHGQTVLNHGRRTDVVEVLPASMTSVDMVPRSLGDWLIHCHVNDHMLAGMSARWRVLP
;
A
#
# COMPACT_ATOMS: atom_id res chain seq x y z
N MET A 1 79.61 2.17 36.58
CA MET A 1 80.72 2.59 35.68
C MET A 1 80.14 2.57 34.26
N ASN A 2 80.14 3.76 33.61
CA ASN A 2 79.77 4.12 32.22
C ASN A 2 78.31 4.06 31.84
N MET A 3 77.55 5.16 31.82
CA MET A 3 77.50 6.36 30.95
C MET A 3 77.62 6.09 29.46
N ILE A 4 76.54 6.44 28.73
CA ILE A 4 76.43 7.13 27.44
C ILE A 4 74.88 7.18 27.16
N SER A 5 74.26 8.28 27.39
CA SER A 5 74.05 9.56 26.63
C SER A 5 73.05 9.44 25.46
N ASP A 6 71.94 10.10 25.71
CA ASP A 6 70.98 10.80 24.90
C ASP A 6 71.14 10.90 23.37
N TYR A 7 70.07 10.66 22.66
CA TYR A 7 69.59 11.59 21.61
C TYR A 7 68.07 11.47 21.42
N VAL A 8 67.37 12.47 21.91
CA VAL A 8 65.95 12.64 21.70
C VAL A 8 65.72 13.36 20.36
N ASN A 9 65.15 12.68 19.35
CA ASN A 9 64.68 13.32 18.17
C ASN A 9 63.17 13.58 18.32
N ARG A 10 62.82 14.83 18.53
CA ARG A 10 61.44 15.33 18.49
C ARG A 10 61.00 15.44 17.03
N VAL A 11 60.10 14.53 16.58
CA VAL A 11 59.35 14.71 15.35
C VAL A 11 58.03 15.37 15.74
N ALA A 12 57.88 16.63 15.38
CA ALA A 12 56.61 17.35 15.48
C ALA A 12 55.66 16.86 14.36
N ILE A 13 54.69 16.04 14.72
CA ILE A 13 53.58 15.69 13.81
C ILE A 13 52.55 16.80 13.89
N THR A 14 52.55 17.67 12.89
CA THR A 14 51.50 18.66 12.68
C THR A 14 50.25 17.91 12.14
N GLY A 15 49.35 17.55 13.05
CA GLY A 15 48.05 16.97 12.66
C GLY A 15 47.17 18.05 12.03
N VAL A 16 47.00 17.98 10.73
CA VAL A 16 45.95 18.75 10.05
C VAL A 16 44.60 18.09 10.38
N PHE A 17 43.87 18.67 11.32
CA PHE A 17 42.46 18.35 11.54
C PHE A 17 41.66 18.90 10.37
N LEU A 18 41.36 18.06 9.40
CA LEU A 18 40.27 18.32 8.43
C LEU A 18 38.95 18.23 9.21
N ILE A 19 38.42 19.37 9.62
CA ILE A 19 37.04 19.47 10.07
C ILE A 19 36.16 19.27 8.82
N GLY A 20 35.75 18.03 8.61
CA GLY A 20 34.72 17.71 7.65
C GLY A 20 33.43 18.40 8.10
N ILE A 21 33.07 19.52 7.45
CA ILE A 21 31.75 20.09 7.56
C ILE A 21 30.81 19.08 6.92
N GLY A 22 30.31 18.17 7.72
CA GLY A 22 29.20 17.31 7.35
C GLY A 22 28.00 18.20 7.10
N CYS A 23 27.71 18.54 5.85
CA CYS A 23 26.43 19.09 5.46
C CYS A 23 25.37 18.05 5.83
N SER A 24 24.83 18.14 7.04
CA SER A 24 23.59 17.46 7.39
C SER A 24 22.52 18.05 6.49
N LEU A 25 22.25 17.39 5.37
CA LEU A 25 21.05 17.65 4.59
C LEU A 25 19.87 17.33 5.52
N THR A 26 19.39 18.33 6.25
CA THR A 26 18.12 18.25 6.93
C THR A 26 17.09 17.94 5.86
N ALA A 27 16.52 16.75 5.91
CA ALA A 27 15.42 16.39 5.03
C ALA A 27 14.32 17.44 5.22
N GLN A 28 14.20 18.32 4.23
CA GLN A 28 13.22 19.41 4.25
C GLN A 28 11.84 18.79 4.10
N SER A 29 10.90 19.17 4.95
CA SER A 29 9.49 18.79 4.80
C SER A 29 8.96 19.30 3.46
N ALA A 30 8.24 18.44 2.75
CA ALA A 30 7.63 18.78 1.47
C ALA A 30 6.11 18.85 1.59
N VAL A 31 5.48 19.68 0.77
CA VAL A 31 4.06 19.58 0.48
C VAL A 31 3.92 18.70 -0.75
N ARG A 32 3.18 17.60 -0.62
CA ARG A 32 2.87 16.69 -1.74
C ARG A 32 1.43 16.83 -2.12
N GLU A 33 1.18 17.15 -3.37
CA GLU A 33 -0.17 17.39 -3.90
C GLU A 33 -0.60 16.21 -4.76
N TYR A 34 -1.85 15.77 -4.55
CA TYR A 34 -2.49 14.70 -5.30
C TYR A 34 -3.87 15.16 -5.75
N TRP A 35 -4.20 14.87 -7.00
CA TRP A 35 -5.53 15.08 -7.56
C TRP A 35 -6.20 13.73 -7.71
N VAL A 36 -7.29 13.53 -6.99
CA VAL A 36 -8.00 12.26 -6.91
C VAL A 36 -9.48 12.50 -7.18
N ALA A 37 -10.06 11.77 -8.11
CA ALA A 37 -11.50 11.77 -8.29
C ALA A 37 -12.09 10.41 -7.91
N ALA A 38 -13.28 10.42 -7.30
CA ALA A 38 -14.10 9.23 -7.20
C ALA A 38 -14.96 9.10 -8.46
N GLU A 39 -14.93 7.93 -9.10
CA GLU A 39 -15.64 7.69 -10.36
C GLU A 39 -16.36 6.35 -10.35
N LYS A 40 -17.49 6.31 -11.05
CA LYS A 40 -18.28 5.09 -11.25
C LYS A 40 -17.65 4.25 -12.36
N VAL A 41 -17.42 2.97 -12.08
CA VAL A 41 -16.78 2.03 -13.01
C VAL A 41 -17.56 0.72 -13.07
N SER A 42 -17.49 0.03 -14.20
CA SER A 42 -17.85 -1.39 -14.26
C SER A 42 -16.63 -2.21 -13.88
N TRP A 43 -16.75 -3.00 -12.82
CA TRP A 43 -15.68 -3.85 -12.32
C TRP A 43 -16.02 -5.32 -12.50
N ASN A 44 -15.14 -6.08 -13.17
CA ASN A 44 -15.27 -7.52 -13.36
C ASN A 44 -14.24 -8.24 -12.48
N TYR A 45 -14.68 -9.06 -11.54
CA TYR A 45 -13.83 -9.76 -10.59
C TYR A 45 -12.94 -10.85 -11.23
N ALA A 46 -13.39 -11.46 -12.35
CA ALA A 46 -12.64 -12.43 -13.12
C ALA A 46 -12.78 -12.17 -14.63
N PRO A 47 -12.01 -11.24 -15.21
CA PRO A 47 -12.15 -10.84 -16.61
C PRO A 47 -11.99 -11.97 -17.63
N SER A 48 -11.23 -13.03 -17.30
CA SER A 48 -11.10 -14.21 -18.15
C SER A 48 -12.30 -15.15 -18.09
N ALA A 49 -13.19 -14.98 -17.11
CA ALA A 49 -14.24 -15.92 -16.74
C ALA A 49 -13.74 -17.35 -16.48
N GLN A 50 -12.49 -17.49 -16.02
CA GLN A 50 -11.83 -18.75 -15.76
C GLN A 50 -11.10 -18.76 -14.42
N ASN A 51 -10.95 -19.94 -13.83
CA ASN A 51 -10.01 -20.17 -12.75
C ASN A 51 -8.60 -20.28 -13.34
N LEU A 52 -7.77 -19.24 -13.15
CA LEU A 52 -6.40 -19.22 -13.66
C LEU A 52 -5.39 -19.85 -12.68
N ILE A 53 -5.83 -20.22 -11.47
CA ILE A 53 -5.00 -20.96 -10.50
C ILE A 53 -5.07 -22.46 -10.80
N GLU A 54 -6.29 -23.00 -10.86
CA GLU A 54 -6.58 -24.41 -11.18
C GLU A 54 -7.46 -24.46 -12.44
N PRO A 55 -6.87 -24.42 -13.64
CA PRO A 55 -7.63 -24.28 -14.89
C PRO A 55 -8.60 -25.43 -15.21
N ALA A 56 -8.46 -26.56 -14.51
CA ALA A 56 -9.39 -27.70 -14.64
C ALA A 56 -10.69 -27.49 -13.85
N ASP A 57 -10.69 -26.51 -12.91
CA ASP A 57 -11.82 -26.25 -12.04
C ASP A 57 -12.62 -25.04 -12.54
N GLU A 58 -13.92 -25.09 -12.37
CA GLU A 58 -14.82 -23.97 -12.64
C GLU A 58 -14.77 -22.94 -11.49
N LEU A 59 -15.33 -21.76 -11.76
CA LEU A 59 -15.47 -20.71 -10.73
C LEU A 59 -16.57 -21.01 -9.69
N GLY A 60 -17.33 -22.07 -9.88
CA GLY A 60 -18.45 -22.42 -9.02
C GLY A 60 -19.49 -21.31 -8.92
N VAL A 61 -20.13 -21.19 -7.76
CA VAL A 61 -21.15 -20.15 -7.48
C VAL A 61 -20.61 -18.74 -7.62
N TRP A 62 -19.32 -18.53 -7.40
CA TRP A 62 -18.68 -17.19 -7.51
C TRP A 62 -18.56 -16.71 -8.96
N GLY A 63 -18.77 -17.59 -9.94
CA GLY A 63 -18.80 -17.29 -11.37
C GLY A 63 -20.16 -16.87 -11.92
N GLU A 64 -21.25 -16.97 -11.15
CA GLU A 64 -22.62 -16.65 -11.60
C GLU A 64 -22.75 -15.19 -12.06
N THR A 65 -22.21 -14.25 -11.30
CA THR A 65 -22.15 -12.83 -11.66
C THR A 65 -20.74 -12.32 -11.37
N LEU A 66 -20.05 -11.84 -12.40
CA LEU A 66 -18.67 -11.41 -12.29
C LEU A 66 -18.48 -9.89 -12.35
N ALA A 67 -19.44 -9.16 -12.91
CA ALA A 67 -19.31 -7.72 -13.13
C ALA A 67 -20.36 -6.94 -12.37
N TYR A 68 -19.91 -5.94 -11.62
CA TYR A 68 -20.75 -5.06 -10.82
C TYR A 68 -20.39 -3.60 -11.05
N THR A 69 -21.32 -2.70 -10.74
CA THR A 69 -21.03 -1.27 -10.69
C THR A 69 -20.30 -0.95 -9.39
N LYS A 70 -19.10 -0.39 -9.52
CA LYS A 70 -18.27 0.03 -8.39
C LYS A 70 -17.98 1.51 -8.46
N TYR A 71 -17.45 2.06 -7.38
CA TYR A 71 -16.81 3.36 -7.34
C TYR A 71 -15.33 3.19 -7.07
N ARG A 72 -14.50 4.00 -7.70
CA ARG A 72 -13.06 3.90 -7.57
C ARG A 72 -12.43 5.28 -7.45
N TYR A 73 -11.43 5.41 -6.61
CA TYR A 73 -10.55 6.56 -6.65
C TYR A 73 -9.60 6.47 -7.83
N ILE A 74 -9.54 7.51 -8.64
CA ILE A 74 -8.66 7.64 -9.80
C ILE A 74 -7.71 8.82 -9.57
N GLY A 75 -6.40 8.58 -9.68
CA GLY A 75 -5.40 9.64 -9.63
C GLY A 75 -5.29 10.39 -10.95
N TYR A 76 -5.05 11.69 -10.89
CA TYR A 76 -4.93 12.57 -12.05
C TYR A 76 -3.63 13.37 -12.02
N THR A 77 -3.19 13.84 -13.17
CA THR A 77 -1.95 14.62 -13.31
C THR A 77 -2.08 16.03 -12.73
N ASP A 78 -3.28 16.61 -12.75
CA ASP A 78 -3.54 17.98 -12.28
C ASP A 78 -5.04 18.22 -11.97
N GLY A 79 -5.36 19.41 -11.47
CA GLY A 79 -6.71 19.82 -11.08
C GLY A 79 -7.71 20.02 -12.22
N ARG A 80 -7.36 19.75 -13.46
CA ARG A 80 -8.32 19.68 -14.57
C ARG A 80 -9.03 18.32 -14.61
N TYR A 81 -8.44 17.30 -13.96
CA TYR A 81 -8.96 15.92 -13.93
C TYR A 81 -9.26 15.36 -15.33
N ALA A 82 -8.37 15.68 -16.30
CA ALA A 82 -8.53 15.27 -17.70
C ALA A 82 -7.63 14.07 -18.07
N SER A 83 -6.50 13.93 -17.40
CA SER A 83 -5.48 12.91 -17.72
C SER A 83 -5.26 12.04 -16.50
N PRO A 84 -5.85 10.82 -16.44
CA PRO A 84 -5.61 9.90 -15.34
C PRO A 84 -4.15 9.44 -15.31
N LEU A 85 -3.62 9.27 -14.11
CA LEU A 85 -2.30 8.70 -13.91
C LEU A 85 -2.33 7.19 -14.21
N PRO A 86 -1.32 6.65 -14.89
CA PRO A 86 -1.20 5.22 -15.07
C PRO A 86 -1.01 4.53 -13.72
N GLN A 87 -1.62 3.38 -13.55
CA GLN A 87 -1.49 2.55 -12.36
C GLN A 87 -1.17 1.12 -12.77
N PRO A 88 -0.24 0.42 -12.07
CA PRO A 88 0.02 -0.99 -12.32
C PRO A 88 -1.27 -1.81 -12.25
N ALA A 89 -1.48 -2.71 -13.20
CA ALA A 89 -2.70 -3.52 -13.24
C ALA A 89 -2.80 -4.47 -12.03
N SER A 90 -1.67 -4.83 -11.41
CA SER A 90 -1.61 -5.57 -10.14
C SER A 90 -2.20 -4.80 -8.94
N MET A 91 -2.41 -3.48 -9.05
CA MET A 91 -3.14 -2.71 -8.03
C MET A 91 -4.66 -2.95 -8.08
N GLY A 92 -5.18 -3.54 -9.16
CA GLY A 92 -6.58 -3.93 -9.29
C GLY A 92 -7.55 -2.77 -9.04
N ILE A 93 -8.50 -2.99 -8.11
CA ILE A 93 -9.54 -2.00 -7.77
C ILE A 93 -9.02 -0.83 -6.93
N LEU A 94 -7.87 -0.97 -6.29
CA LEU A 94 -7.32 0.05 -5.40
C LEU A 94 -7.21 1.41 -6.11
N GLY A 95 -7.47 2.47 -5.36
CA GLY A 95 -7.17 3.84 -5.75
C GLY A 95 -5.66 4.11 -5.87
N PRO A 96 -5.26 5.33 -6.25
CA PRO A 96 -3.86 5.68 -6.38
C PRO A 96 -3.11 5.48 -5.06
N GLN A 97 -1.91 4.89 -5.13
CA GLN A 97 -1.04 4.81 -3.97
C GLN A 97 -0.46 6.19 -3.65
N LEU A 98 -0.90 6.79 -2.56
CA LEU A 98 -0.33 8.04 -2.05
C LEU A 98 0.99 7.73 -1.33
N ARG A 99 1.94 8.66 -1.38
CA ARG A 99 3.25 8.48 -0.76
C ARG A 99 3.74 9.75 -0.08
N ALA A 100 4.37 9.58 1.08
CA ALA A 100 5.01 10.68 1.78
C ALA A 100 6.25 10.19 2.57
N VAL A 101 6.98 11.16 3.08
CA VAL A 101 8.08 10.94 4.03
C VAL A 101 7.68 11.58 5.36
N VAL A 102 8.08 11.01 6.47
CA VAL A 102 7.88 11.61 7.79
C VAL A 102 8.38 13.06 7.81
N GLY A 103 7.49 13.98 8.13
CA GLY A 103 7.67 15.43 8.08
C GLY A 103 6.96 16.12 6.92
N ASP A 104 6.45 15.40 5.94
CA ASP A 104 5.71 15.98 4.82
C ASP A 104 4.28 16.38 5.21
N THR A 105 3.66 17.22 4.38
CA THR A 105 2.23 17.50 4.39
C THR A 105 1.63 17.01 3.07
N LEU A 106 0.53 16.28 3.14
CA LEU A 106 -0.24 15.84 2.00
C LEU A 106 -1.40 16.79 1.75
N LYS A 107 -1.57 17.25 0.51
CA LYS A 107 -2.76 17.95 0.05
C LYS A 107 -3.45 17.09 -1.00
N ILE A 108 -4.66 16.64 -0.66
CA ILE A 108 -5.44 15.77 -1.54
C ILE A 108 -6.60 16.59 -2.10
N HIS A 109 -6.49 16.98 -3.35
CA HIS A 109 -7.54 17.65 -4.10
C HIS A 109 -8.53 16.59 -4.57
N PHE A 110 -9.63 16.43 -3.84
CA PHE A 110 -10.64 15.43 -4.11
C PHE A 110 -11.79 16.02 -4.95
N LEU A 111 -12.22 15.28 -5.97
CA LEU A 111 -13.39 15.58 -6.79
C LEU A 111 -14.34 14.39 -6.78
N ASN A 112 -15.60 14.62 -6.39
CA ASN A 112 -16.63 13.58 -6.45
C ASN A 112 -17.35 13.62 -7.82
N ARG A 113 -17.01 12.67 -8.70
CA ARG A 113 -17.66 12.45 -10.02
C ARG A 113 -18.71 11.34 -9.98
N THR A 114 -19.23 11.02 -8.82
CA THR A 114 -20.25 9.97 -8.64
C THR A 114 -21.64 10.57 -8.43
N ASP A 115 -22.60 9.72 -8.10
CA ASP A 115 -24.01 10.07 -7.90
C ASP A 115 -24.44 10.08 -6.42
N ARG A 116 -23.48 9.95 -5.48
CA ARG A 116 -23.72 9.99 -4.03
C ARG A 116 -22.66 10.79 -3.29
N PRO A 117 -22.95 11.30 -2.10
CA PRO A 117 -21.93 11.96 -1.26
C PRO A 117 -20.84 10.97 -0.87
N LEU A 118 -19.58 11.40 -0.91
CA LEU A 118 -18.39 10.60 -0.61
C LEU A 118 -17.35 11.42 0.14
N SER A 119 -16.35 10.75 0.71
CA SER A 119 -15.23 11.41 1.39
C SER A 119 -13.90 10.72 1.10
N MET A 120 -12.83 11.21 1.74
CA MET A 120 -11.56 10.49 1.87
C MET A 120 -11.10 10.58 3.33
N HIS A 121 -11.15 9.45 4.02
CA HIS A 121 -10.70 9.28 5.39
C HIS A 121 -9.38 8.51 5.42
N PRO A 122 -8.28 9.08 5.92
CA PRO A 122 -6.98 8.41 6.01
C PRO A 122 -6.78 7.75 7.37
N HIS A 123 -6.07 6.63 7.37
CA HIS A 123 -5.50 6.06 8.58
C HIS A 123 -4.08 6.60 8.83
N GLY A 124 -3.65 6.63 10.08
CA GLY A 124 -2.27 6.77 10.53
C GLY A 124 -1.64 8.16 10.42
N VAL A 125 -2.28 9.14 9.81
CA VAL A 125 -1.79 10.51 9.68
C VAL A 125 -2.54 11.48 10.59
N LEU A 126 -1.95 12.64 10.86
CA LEU A 126 -2.56 13.68 11.70
C LEU A 126 -3.38 14.64 10.81
N TYR A 127 -4.58 14.96 11.26
CA TYR A 127 -5.49 15.89 10.62
C TYR A 127 -6.34 16.62 11.67
N ASP A 128 -6.92 17.76 11.32
CA ASP A 128 -7.99 18.40 12.09
C ASP A 128 -9.36 17.83 11.68
N LYS A 129 -10.41 18.22 12.40
CA LYS A 129 -11.76 17.67 12.22
C LYS A 129 -12.33 17.93 10.82
N ASP A 130 -11.99 19.02 10.17
CA ASP A 130 -12.41 19.34 8.81
C ASP A 130 -11.73 18.45 7.76
N ASN A 131 -10.56 17.92 8.05
CA ASN A 131 -9.74 17.10 7.15
C ASN A 131 -9.80 15.59 7.48
N GLU A 132 -10.64 15.18 8.42
CA GLU A 132 -10.83 13.78 8.82
C GLU A 132 -11.50 12.93 7.71
N GLY A 133 -12.40 13.53 6.94
CA GLY A 133 -13.19 12.78 5.96
C GLY A 133 -14.25 11.84 6.56
N ALA A 134 -14.60 12.07 7.84
CA ALA A 134 -15.62 11.36 8.60
C ALA A 134 -16.53 12.37 9.32
N ASP A 135 -17.39 11.90 10.20
CA ASP A 135 -18.47 12.70 10.83
C ASP A 135 -18.06 14.08 11.35
N GLY A 136 -18.83 15.10 10.98
CA GLY A 136 -18.90 16.42 11.61
C GLY A 136 -17.89 17.47 11.14
N GLY A 137 -17.01 17.17 10.17
CA GLY A 137 -16.10 18.13 9.57
C GLY A 137 -16.53 18.59 8.17
N ALA A 138 -15.94 19.68 7.65
CA ALA A 138 -16.24 20.19 6.32
C ALA A 138 -15.93 19.17 5.20
N GLY A 139 -14.92 18.33 5.40
CA GLY A 139 -14.56 17.23 4.47
C GLY A 139 -15.33 15.94 4.68
N ALA A 140 -16.29 15.89 5.62
CA ALA A 140 -16.96 14.65 6.00
C ALA A 140 -17.85 14.05 4.90
N SER A 141 -18.43 14.89 4.02
CA SER A 141 -19.37 14.45 3.00
C SER A 141 -19.38 15.41 1.82
N ILE A 142 -18.73 15.01 0.74
CA ILE A 142 -18.60 15.83 -0.47
C ILE A 142 -19.67 15.41 -1.46
N ALA A 143 -20.61 16.29 -1.75
CA ALA A 143 -21.74 16.03 -2.66
C ALA A 143 -21.26 15.75 -4.11
N PRO A 144 -22.08 15.06 -4.91
CA PRO A 144 -21.83 14.84 -6.33
C PRO A 144 -21.48 16.14 -7.07
N GLY A 145 -20.42 16.11 -7.89
CA GLY A 145 -19.91 17.24 -8.67
C GLY A 145 -19.06 18.25 -7.89
N ASN A 146 -18.99 18.13 -6.55
CA ASN A 146 -18.22 19.03 -5.72
C ASN A 146 -16.79 18.49 -5.45
N SER A 147 -15.92 19.41 -5.03
CA SER A 147 -14.54 19.11 -4.64
C SER A 147 -14.25 19.59 -3.23
N TYR A 148 -13.24 18.97 -2.62
CA TYR A 148 -12.67 19.36 -1.34
C TYR A 148 -11.16 19.13 -1.34
N THR A 149 -10.40 19.92 -0.58
CA THR A 149 -8.96 19.71 -0.42
C THR A 149 -8.66 19.29 1.01
N TYR A 150 -8.33 18.02 1.20
CA TYR A 150 -7.85 17.52 2.48
C TYR A 150 -6.40 17.89 2.70
N THR A 151 -6.05 18.20 3.94
CA THR A 151 -4.67 18.46 4.37
C THR A 151 -4.32 17.50 5.50
N TRP A 152 -3.36 16.60 5.25
CA TRP A 152 -2.92 15.60 6.22
C TRP A 152 -1.45 15.80 6.56
N VAL A 153 -1.10 15.76 7.83
CA VAL A 153 0.27 15.96 8.31
C VAL A 153 0.90 14.60 8.63
N VAL A 154 2.03 14.33 8.02
CA VAL A 154 2.80 13.09 8.24
C VAL A 154 3.81 13.33 9.35
N ASP A 155 3.36 13.30 10.58
CA ASP A 155 4.22 13.47 11.76
C ASP A 155 5.06 12.20 12.05
N ALA A 156 5.81 12.19 13.13
CA ALA A 156 6.64 11.06 13.51
C ALA A 156 5.82 9.79 13.82
N ALA A 157 4.60 9.95 14.34
CA ALA A 157 3.71 8.85 14.70
C ALA A 157 3.09 8.18 13.47
N ALA A 158 2.97 8.90 12.36
CA ALA A 158 2.50 8.36 11.08
C ALA A 158 3.51 7.44 10.39
N GLY A 159 4.78 7.53 10.77
CA GLY A 159 5.87 6.80 10.14
C GLY A 159 6.24 5.49 10.81
N PRO A 160 7.20 4.78 10.21
CA PRO A 160 7.70 3.51 10.75
C PRO A 160 8.26 3.63 12.17
N GLY A 161 7.82 2.75 13.08
CA GLY A 161 8.38 2.55 14.41
C GLY A 161 9.70 1.76 14.39
N PRO A 162 10.32 1.51 15.57
CA PRO A 162 11.65 0.86 15.64
C PRO A 162 11.72 -0.54 15.04
N ALA A 163 10.64 -1.31 15.12
CA ALA A 163 10.57 -2.68 14.61
C ALA A 163 10.08 -2.76 13.16
N ASP A 164 9.60 -1.64 12.62
CA ASP A 164 9.09 -1.58 11.26
C ASP A 164 10.21 -1.44 10.23
N PRO A 165 9.97 -1.86 8.98
CA PRO A 165 10.86 -1.55 7.87
C PRO A 165 10.91 -0.03 7.60
N SER A 166 11.68 0.40 6.61
CA SER A 166 11.88 1.84 6.31
C SER A 166 10.66 2.54 5.70
N SER A 167 9.64 1.81 5.28
CA SER A 167 8.32 2.32 4.88
C SER A 167 7.22 1.41 5.39
N ILE A 168 6.06 1.98 5.72
CA ILE A 168 4.86 1.28 6.14
C ILE A 168 3.66 1.76 5.35
N VAL A 169 2.60 0.97 5.34
CA VAL A 169 1.37 1.27 4.63
C VAL A 169 0.24 1.61 5.60
N TRP A 170 -0.56 2.60 5.21
CA TRP A 170 -1.86 2.92 5.75
C TRP A 170 -2.92 2.81 4.67
N LEU A 171 -4.19 2.71 5.06
CA LEU A 171 -5.33 2.79 4.16
C LEU A 171 -5.92 4.20 4.13
N TYR A 172 -6.62 4.53 3.06
CA TYR A 172 -7.62 5.59 3.02
C TYR A 172 -8.87 5.06 2.31
N HIS A 173 -10.03 5.48 2.75
CA HIS A 173 -11.31 5.04 2.19
C HIS A 173 -12.39 6.11 2.37
N SER A 174 -13.55 5.95 1.74
CA SER A 174 -14.72 6.79 2.03
C SER A 174 -15.37 6.37 3.35
N HIS A 175 -15.90 7.32 4.12
CA HIS A 175 -16.45 7.09 5.46
C HIS A 175 -17.81 7.79 5.68
N VAL A 176 -18.60 8.00 4.62
CA VAL A 176 -19.93 8.63 4.72
C VAL A 176 -20.99 7.60 5.14
N LEU A 177 -20.98 6.42 4.51
CA LEU A 177 -21.92 5.32 4.73
C LEU A 177 -21.21 4.06 5.27
N GLY A 178 -19.98 4.16 5.71
CA GLY A 178 -19.23 3.09 6.36
C GLY A 178 -18.98 1.89 5.42
N GLU A 179 -19.43 0.70 5.80
CA GLU A 179 -19.16 -0.56 5.11
C GLU A 179 -19.64 -0.57 3.65
N GLU A 180 -20.81 0.07 3.34
CA GLU A 180 -21.34 0.13 1.99
C GLU A 180 -20.33 0.72 1.01
N GLU A 181 -19.60 1.78 1.38
CA GLU A 181 -18.64 2.45 0.49
C GLU A 181 -17.35 1.67 0.30
N MET A 182 -16.93 0.91 1.31
CA MET A 182 -15.83 -0.03 1.18
C MET A 182 -16.22 -1.13 0.19
N ASN A 183 -17.41 -1.69 0.32
CA ASN A 183 -17.95 -2.66 -0.64
C ASN A 183 -18.09 -2.06 -2.06
N LEU A 184 -18.29 -0.76 -2.20
CA LEU A 184 -18.26 -0.10 -3.51
C LEU A 184 -16.83 0.01 -4.11
N GLY A 185 -15.78 -0.17 -3.33
CA GLY A 185 -14.39 -0.16 -3.82
C GLY A 185 -13.65 1.17 -3.62
N LEU A 186 -14.18 2.09 -2.80
CA LEU A 186 -13.54 3.37 -2.47
C LEU A 186 -12.43 3.21 -1.42
N ILE A 187 -11.37 2.53 -1.83
CA ILE A 187 -10.22 2.16 -0.99
C ILE A 187 -8.92 2.47 -1.72
N GLY A 188 -7.95 3.00 -1.01
CA GLY A 188 -6.59 3.16 -1.51
C GLY A 188 -5.55 3.06 -0.41
N THR A 189 -4.28 3.18 -0.78
CA THR A 189 -3.17 3.02 0.15
C THR A 189 -2.31 4.27 0.23
N LEU A 190 -1.79 4.54 1.43
CA LEU A 190 -0.85 5.61 1.74
C LEU A 190 0.43 4.99 2.32
N VAL A 191 1.55 5.13 1.64
CA VAL A 191 2.84 4.60 2.07
C VAL A 191 3.70 5.72 2.65
N ILE A 192 4.12 5.56 3.90
CA ILE A 192 4.96 6.52 4.61
C ILE A 192 6.37 5.97 4.74
N THR A 193 7.34 6.70 4.19
CA THR A 193 8.76 6.40 4.30
C THR A 193 9.36 7.12 5.51
N ARG A 194 10.21 6.41 6.27
CA ARG A 194 10.98 6.94 7.40
C ARG A 194 11.80 8.17 6.96
N LYS A 195 11.86 9.17 7.81
CA LYS A 195 12.70 10.36 7.58
C LYS A 195 14.16 9.97 7.28
N GLY A 196 14.71 10.52 6.21
CA GLY A 196 16.08 10.22 5.78
C GLY A 196 16.25 8.90 5.02
N MET A 197 15.18 8.13 4.80
CA MET A 197 15.22 6.87 4.03
C MET A 197 14.67 6.99 2.61
N ALA A 198 14.10 8.12 2.23
CA ALA A 198 13.66 8.38 0.86
C ALA A 198 14.84 8.40 -0.12
N ARG A 199 14.59 8.02 -1.37
CA ARG A 199 15.60 8.05 -2.45
C ARG A 199 16.07 9.49 -2.73
N SER A 200 15.13 10.45 -2.72
CA SER A 200 15.42 11.88 -2.80
C SER A 200 14.26 12.70 -2.21
N PRO A 201 14.38 14.01 -2.00
CA PRO A 201 13.27 14.85 -1.55
C PRO A 201 12.02 14.78 -2.44
N SER A 202 12.20 14.65 -3.75
CA SER A 202 11.11 14.52 -4.73
C SER A 202 10.64 13.07 -4.94
N ASN A 203 11.42 12.07 -4.50
CA ASN A 203 11.10 10.66 -4.63
C ASN A 203 10.98 10.00 -3.27
N PRO A 204 9.76 9.84 -2.73
CA PRO A 204 9.51 9.29 -1.40
C PRO A 204 9.75 7.78 -1.27
N LEU A 205 10.04 7.07 -2.37
CA LEU A 205 10.37 5.65 -2.33
C LEU A 205 11.56 5.38 -1.41
N PRO A 206 11.53 4.32 -0.58
CA PRO A 206 12.65 3.98 0.28
C PRO A 206 13.86 3.53 -0.54
N ARG A 207 15.06 3.91 -0.09
CA ARG A 207 16.32 3.62 -0.80
C ARG A 207 16.89 2.23 -0.52
N ASP A 208 16.38 1.54 0.48
CA ASP A 208 16.85 0.23 0.95
C ASP A 208 16.03 -0.94 0.42
N VAL A 209 15.08 -0.69 -0.46
CA VAL A 209 14.33 -1.71 -1.21
C VAL A 209 14.38 -1.44 -2.70
N ASP A 210 14.40 -2.50 -3.48
CA ASP A 210 14.39 -2.42 -4.94
C ASP A 210 12.98 -2.15 -5.46
N GLN A 211 11.97 -2.77 -4.81
CA GLN A 211 10.59 -2.73 -5.24
C GLN A 211 9.62 -2.76 -4.05
N GLU A 212 8.48 -2.09 -4.20
CA GLU A 212 7.34 -2.20 -3.28
C GLU A 212 6.12 -2.70 -4.04
N LEU A 213 5.39 -3.64 -3.43
CA LEU A 213 4.16 -4.24 -3.94
C LEU A 213 3.06 -4.08 -2.89
N THR A 214 1.81 -3.97 -3.35
CA THR A 214 0.67 -3.74 -2.45
C THR A 214 -0.41 -4.77 -2.70
N THR A 215 -0.92 -5.37 -1.61
CA THR A 215 -2.03 -6.32 -1.63
C THR A 215 -3.09 -5.90 -0.62
N LEU A 216 -4.33 -5.88 -1.06
CA LEU A 216 -5.53 -5.78 -0.22
C LEU A 216 -6.26 -7.13 -0.26
N PHE A 217 -6.47 -7.72 0.89
CA PHE A 217 -7.33 -8.88 1.08
C PHE A 217 -8.69 -8.39 1.56
N MET A 218 -9.74 -8.69 0.81
CA MET A 218 -11.10 -8.24 1.13
C MET A 218 -12.13 -9.13 0.47
N ILE A 219 -13.20 -9.44 1.22
CA ILE A 219 -14.42 -10.08 0.72
C ILE A 219 -15.41 -8.96 0.38
N PHE A 220 -15.64 -8.72 -0.91
CA PHE A 220 -16.70 -7.81 -1.33
C PHE A 220 -18.03 -8.53 -1.26
N ASN A 221 -18.98 -7.96 -0.54
CA ASN A 221 -20.36 -8.43 -0.47
C ASN A 221 -21.23 -7.68 -1.49
N GLU A 222 -21.47 -8.31 -2.65
CA GLU A 222 -22.22 -7.71 -3.75
C GLU A 222 -23.71 -7.98 -3.67
N GLU A 223 -24.12 -9.05 -2.99
CA GLU A 223 -25.50 -9.47 -2.85
C GLU A 223 -25.71 -10.08 -1.47
N ASP A 224 -26.35 -9.33 -0.57
CA ASP A 224 -26.58 -9.74 0.80
C ASP A 224 -27.24 -11.14 0.92
N GLY A 225 -26.65 -11.97 1.76
CA GLY A 225 -27.14 -13.31 2.05
C GLY A 225 -26.91 -14.35 0.96
N LYS A 226 -26.16 -14.02 -0.10
CA LYS A 226 -25.83 -14.96 -1.17
C LYS A 226 -24.33 -15.25 -1.22
N GLU A 227 -23.98 -16.52 -1.17
CA GLU A 227 -22.60 -17.00 -1.36
C GLU A 227 -22.01 -16.53 -2.70
N SER A 228 -22.81 -16.59 -3.78
CA SER A 228 -22.40 -16.15 -5.13
C SER A 228 -22.07 -14.66 -5.20
N GLY A 229 -22.61 -13.84 -4.30
CA GLY A 229 -22.34 -12.40 -4.18
C GLY A 229 -21.06 -12.10 -3.40
N MET A 230 -20.53 -13.05 -2.63
CA MET A 230 -19.32 -12.85 -1.83
C MET A 230 -18.07 -13.08 -2.69
N LYS A 231 -17.33 -12.01 -3.00
CA LYS A 231 -16.13 -12.07 -3.85
C LYS A 231 -14.87 -12.02 -2.98
N HIS A 232 -14.22 -13.16 -2.79
CA HIS A 232 -13.02 -13.35 -1.98
C HIS A 232 -11.78 -12.90 -2.77
N THR A 233 -11.30 -11.69 -2.56
CA THR A 233 -10.41 -11.03 -3.51
C THR A 233 -9.01 -10.71 -2.97
N ILE A 234 -8.06 -10.68 -3.91
CA ILE A 234 -6.80 -9.94 -3.77
C ILE A 234 -6.87 -8.75 -4.73
N ASN A 235 -6.79 -7.51 -4.23
CA ASN A 235 -6.93 -6.28 -5.01
C ASN A 235 -8.17 -6.26 -5.92
N GLY A 236 -9.31 -6.83 -5.44
CA GLY A 236 -10.57 -6.86 -6.19
C GLY A 236 -10.62 -7.86 -7.34
N ARG A 237 -9.78 -8.89 -7.35
CA ARG A 237 -9.79 -9.99 -8.32
C ARG A 237 -9.83 -11.33 -7.60
N ILE A 238 -10.45 -12.32 -8.24
CA ILE A 238 -10.58 -13.69 -7.76
C ILE A 238 -9.92 -14.69 -8.72
N PHE A 239 -9.57 -15.88 -8.21
CA PHE A 239 -9.08 -17.02 -9.00
C PHE A 239 -7.92 -16.70 -9.94
N GLY A 240 -6.93 -15.92 -9.47
CA GLY A 240 -5.74 -15.58 -10.25
C GLY A 240 -5.96 -14.59 -11.39
N ASN A 241 -7.13 -13.94 -11.48
CA ASN A 241 -7.42 -12.93 -12.50
C ASN A 241 -6.78 -11.55 -12.22
N LEU A 242 -6.07 -11.40 -11.11
CA LEU A 242 -5.19 -10.25 -10.91
C LEU A 242 -3.97 -10.40 -11.81
N GLU A 243 -3.52 -9.31 -12.45
CA GLU A 243 -2.23 -9.33 -13.14
C GLU A 243 -1.12 -9.72 -12.18
N SER A 244 -0.27 -10.66 -12.62
CA SER A 244 0.81 -11.22 -11.82
C SER A 244 1.73 -10.13 -11.28
N TYR A 245 2.05 -10.20 -10.01
CA TYR A 245 3.15 -9.41 -9.48
C TYR A 245 4.47 -9.94 -10.07
N GLU A 246 5.35 -9.06 -10.51
CA GLU A 246 6.67 -9.43 -11.00
C GLU A 246 7.75 -8.90 -10.07
N THR A 247 8.70 -9.76 -9.74
CA THR A 247 9.86 -9.45 -8.91
C THR A 247 11.11 -10.06 -9.54
N HIS A 248 12.29 -9.74 -9.01
CA HIS A 248 13.56 -10.28 -9.52
C HIS A 248 14.30 -11.05 -8.43
N LEU A 249 14.98 -12.11 -8.83
CA LEU A 249 15.79 -12.96 -7.97
C LEU A 249 16.84 -12.12 -7.21
N GLY A 250 16.92 -12.30 -5.90
CA GLY A 250 17.91 -11.61 -5.06
C GLY A 250 17.61 -10.13 -4.79
N LYS A 251 16.57 -9.54 -5.38
CA LYS A 251 16.16 -8.16 -5.10
C LYS A 251 15.31 -8.07 -3.85
N ARG A 252 15.51 -7.01 -3.06
CA ARG A 252 14.66 -6.78 -1.88
C ARG A 252 13.32 -6.22 -2.29
N VAL A 253 12.27 -6.96 -2.00
CA VAL A 253 10.87 -6.59 -2.25
C VAL A 253 10.17 -6.34 -0.93
N ARG A 254 9.49 -5.21 -0.81
CA ARG A 254 8.59 -4.92 0.31
C ARG A 254 7.17 -5.13 -0.12
N TRP A 255 6.46 -5.98 0.61
CA TRP A 255 5.03 -6.19 0.47
C TRP A 255 4.29 -5.35 1.49
N HIS A 256 3.42 -4.48 1.02
CA HIS A 256 2.45 -3.75 1.80
C HIS A 256 1.16 -4.55 1.78
N VAL A 257 0.81 -5.13 2.91
CA VAL A 257 -0.34 -6.03 3.06
C VAL A 257 -1.38 -5.34 3.90
N ALA A 258 -2.61 -5.31 3.43
CA ALA A 258 -3.76 -4.73 4.13
C ALA A 258 -4.96 -5.67 4.05
N ALA A 259 -5.84 -5.58 5.03
CA ALA A 259 -7.19 -6.14 4.97
C ALA A 259 -8.21 -5.07 5.33
N LEU A 260 -9.40 -5.19 4.77
CA LEU A 260 -10.54 -4.33 5.07
C LEU A 260 -11.81 -5.16 4.90
N GLY A 261 -12.91 -4.76 5.53
CA GLY A 261 -14.17 -5.48 5.46
C GLY A 261 -14.81 -5.68 6.84
N ASN A 262 -15.47 -6.80 7.04
CA ASN A 262 -16.25 -7.13 8.24
C ASN A 262 -15.64 -8.32 9.02
N GLU A 263 -16.43 -8.95 9.90
CA GLU A 263 -15.99 -10.08 10.76
C GLU A 263 -15.53 -11.32 9.98
N GLN A 264 -15.83 -11.44 8.70
CA GLN A 264 -15.37 -12.54 7.83
C GLN A 264 -13.99 -12.29 7.24
N ASP A 265 -13.51 -11.04 7.27
CA ASP A 265 -12.23 -10.64 6.66
C ASP A 265 -11.01 -10.90 7.56
N ASN A 266 -10.96 -12.07 8.18
CA ASN A 266 -9.78 -12.55 8.89
C ASN A 266 -8.91 -13.34 7.90
N HIS A 267 -7.75 -12.80 7.55
CA HIS A 267 -6.90 -13.39 6.51
C HIS A 267 -5.53 -13.78 7.03
N THR A 268 -4.97 -14.82 6.41
CA THR A 268 -3.58 -15.25 6.63
C THR A 268 -2.90 -15.35 5.28
N VAL A 269 -2.02 -14.39 5.00
CA VAL A 269 -1.36 -14.22 3.69
C VAL A 269 -0.15 -15.11 3.60
N HIS A 270 -0.12 -16.02 2.62
CA HIS A 270 0.95 -16.98 2.40
C HIS A 270 1.63 -16.78 1.05
N TRP A 271 2.95 -16.78 1.05
CA TRP A 271 3.79 -16.75 -0.15
C TRP A 271 4.43 -18.10 -0.38
N HIS A 272 4.06 -18.80 -1.47
CA HIS A 272 4.68 -20.08 -1.82
C HIS A 272 6.19 -19.95 -2.07
N GLY A 273 6.94 -20.89 -1.53
CA GLY A 273 8.38 -21.04 -1.79
C GLY A 273 9.29 -19.95 -1.17
N GLN A 274 8.74 -18.99 -0.45
CA GLN A 274 9.48 -17.88 0.13
C GLN A 274 9.14 -17.62 1.60
N THR A 275 9.96 -16.80 2.23
CA THR A 275 9.70 -16.30 3.59
C THR A 275 9.84 -14.80 3.61
N VAL A 276 9.10 -14.15 4.48
CA VAL A 276 9.11 -12.71 4.72
C VAL A 276 9.69 -12.39 6.10
N LEU A 277 10.15 -11.17 6.27
CA LEU A 277 10.54 -10.62 7.56
C LEU A 277 9.44 -9.66 8.01
N ASN A 278 8.69 -10.05 9.03
CA ASN A 278 7.61 -9.28 9.64
C ASN A 278 8.03 -8.84 11.05
N HIS A 279 8.18 -7.54 11.30
CA HIS A 279 8.66 -6.96 12.57
C HIS A 279 9.90 -7.67 13.13
N GLY A 280 10.89 -7.96 12.26
CA GLY A 280 12.12 -8.67 12.65
C GLY A 280 11.98 -10.18 12.80
N ARG A 281 10.76 -10.74 12.69
CA ARG A 281 10.49 -12.18 12.77
C ARG A 281 10.35 -12.78 11.37
N ARG A 282 11.00 -13.91 11.13
CA ARG A 282 10.86 -14.67 9.88
C ARG A 282 9.63 -15.56 9.93
N THR A 283 8.80 -15.46 8.90
CA THR A 283 7.61 -16.27 8.69
C THR A 283 7.35 -16.44 7.19
N ASP A 284 6.45 -17.30 6.78
CA ASP A 284 5.92 -17.44 5.43
C ASP A 284 4.41 -17.15 5.36
N VAL A 285 3.79 -16.93 6.51
CA VAL A 285 2.39 -16.53 6.65
C VAL A 285 2.30 -15.30 7.55
N VAL A 286 1.44 -14.36 7.18
CA VAL A 286 1.18 -13.11 7.93
C VAL A 286 -0.30 -12.94 8.14
N GLU A 287 -0.70 -12.70 9.39
CA GLU A 287 -2.08 -12.46 9.79
C GLU A 287 -2.48 -11.01 9.51
N VAL A 288 -3.66 -10.79 8.94
CA VAL A 288 -4.29 -9.48 8.83
C VAL A 288 -5.78 -9.58 9.16
N LEU A 289 -6.24 -8.63 9.96
CA LEU A 289 -7.63 -8.48 10.39
C LEU A 289 -8.26 -7.30 9.66
N PRO A 290 -9.58 -7.14 9.65
CA PRO A 290 -10.25 -5.96 9.11
C PRO A 290 -9.61 -4.65 9.59
N ALA A 291 -9.31 -3.74 8.68
CA ALA A 291 -8.64 -2.45 8.90
C ALA A 291 -7.22 -2.56 9.51
N SER A 292 -6.57 -3.72 9.41
CA SER A 292 -5.16 -3.85 9.78
C SER A 292 -4.23 -3.86 8.57
N MET A 293 -3.00 -3.43 8.81
CA MET A 293 -1.98 -3.31 7.78
C MET A 293 -0.61 -3.74 8.33
N THR A 294 0.19 -4.34 7.48
CA THR A 294 1.59 -4.64 7.79
C THR A 294 2.47 -4.47 6.55
N SER A 295 3.75 -4.23 6.77
CA SER A 295 4.75 -4.15 5.70
C SER A 295 5.87 -5.13 5.99
N VAL A 296 6.12 -6.03 5.05
CA VAL A 296 7.08 -7.13 5.22
C VAL A 296 8.11 -7.15 4.10
N ASP A 297 9.34 -7.51 4.43
CA ASP A 297 10.44 -7.58 3.47
C ASP A 297 10.72 -9.03 3.05
N MET A 298 10.95 -9.22 1.75
CA MET A 298 11.31 -10.48 1.12
C MET A 298 12.53 -10.28 0.21
N VAL A 299 13.36 -11.30 0.13
CA VAL A 299 14.36 -11.44 -0.94
C VAL A 299 14.09 -12.77 -1.64
N PRO A 300 13.53 -12.75 -2.86
CA PRO A 300 13.23 -13.96 -3.62
C PRO A 300 14.48 -14.81 -3.86
N ARG A 301 14.38 -16.12 -3.61
CA ARG A 301 15.50 -17.07 -3.68
C ARG A 301 15.38 -18.11 -4.78
N SER A 302 14.24 -18.17 -5.44
CA SER A 302 13.96 -19.15 -6.50
C SER A 302 13.16 -18.50 -7.61
N LEU A 303 13.56 -18.78 -8.86
CA LEU A 303 12.81 -18.37 -10.06
C LEU A 303 11.49 -19.14 -10.18
N GLY A 304 10.54 -18.57 -10.90
CA GLY A 304 9.30 -19.26 -11.25
C GLY A 304 8.03 -18.45 -10.98
N ASP A 305 6.91 -19.07 -11.29
CA ASP A 305 5.57 -18.58 -11.01
C ASP A 305 5.08 -19.21 -9.70
N TRP A 306 4.77 -18.38 -8.72
CA TRP A 306 4.38 -18.77 -7.39
C TRP A 306 2.97 -18.29 -7.07
N LEU A 307 2.37 -18.84 -6.02
CA LEU A 307 1.10 -18.36 -5.47
C LEU A 307 1.33 -17.40 -4.29
N ILE A 308 0.49 -16.38 -4.22
CA ILE A 308 0.16 -15.63 -3.02
C ILE A 308 -1.34 -15.82 -2.79
N HIS A 309 -1.75 -16.24 -1.59
CA HIS A 309 -3.15 -16.53 -1.31
C HIS A 309 -3.47 -16.36 0.18
N CYS A 310 -4.75 -16.25 0.52
CA CYS A 310 -5.22 -16.43 1.88
C CYS A 310 -5.13 -17.91 2.26
N HIS A 311 -4.59 -18.22 3.45
CA HIS A 311 -4.49 -19.60 3.94
C HIS A 311 -5.70 -20.00 4.83
N VAL A 312 -6.71 -19.13 4.98
CA VAL A 312 -8.03 -19.53 5.43
C VAL A 312 -8.67 -20.34 4.30
N ASN A 313 -8.97 -21.62 4.57
CA ASN A 313 -9.32 -22.59 3.54
C ASN A 313 -10.52 -22.16 2.69
N ASP A 314 -11.57 -21.67 3.32
CA ASP A 314 -12.80 -21.27 2.63
C ASP A 314 -12.57 -20.07 1.72
N HIS A 315 -11.72 -19.11 2.15
CA HIS A 315 -11.34 -17.97 1.32
C HIS A 315 -10.50 -18.38 0.10
N MET A 316 -9.58 -19.32 0.30
CA MET A 316 -8.74 -19.85 -0.77
C MET A 316 -9.60 -20.58 -1.82
N LEU A 317 -10.53 -21.44 -1.38
CA LEU A 317 -11.44 -22.17 -2.26
C LEU A 317 -12.39 -21.23 -3.00
N ALA A 318 -12.78 -20.11 -2.40
CA ALA A 318 -13.59 -19.06 -3.02
C ALA A 318 -12.78 -18.10 -3.92
N GLY A 319 -11.50 -18.39 -4.18
CA GLY A 319 -10.68 -17.70 -5.16
C GLY A 319 -9.79 -16.59 -4.65
N MET A 320 -9.54 -16.46 -3.32
CA MET A 320 -8.61 -15.47 -2.76
C MET A 320 -7.16 -15.85 -3.01
N SER A 321 -6.77 -15.88 -4.29
CA SER A 321 -5.46 -16.29 -4.78
C SER A 321 -5.01 -15.46 -5.96
N ALA A 322 -3.71 -15.17 -6.05
CA ALA A 322 -3.07 -14.48 -7.15
C ALA A 322 -1.71 -15.13 -7.47
N ARG A 323 -1.15 -14.78 -8.61
CA ARG A 323 0.19 -15.22 -9.01
C ARG A 323 1.22 -14.12 -8.77
N TRP A 324 2.42 -14.54 -8.45
CA TRP A 324 3.59 -13.67 -8.48
C TRP A 324 4.77 -14.40 -9.11
N ARG A 325 5.51 -13.67 -9.93
CA ARG A 325 6.59 -14.23 -10.74
C ARG A 325 7.93 -13.70 -10.26
N VAL A 326 8.90 -14.59 -10.14
CA VAL A 326 10.30 -14.24 -9.87
C VAL A 326 11.08 -14.40 -11.17
N LEU A 327 11.54 -13.29 -11.70
CA LEU A 327 12.36 -13.19 -12.90
C LEU A 327 13.85 -13.23 -12.55
N PRO A 328 14.75 -13.52 -13.52
CA PRO A 328 16.20 -13.47 -13.36
C PRO A 328 16.74 -12.11 -12.89
#